data_2ffaa9a015a06cb8a3a7adc9178dcae6
#
_entry.id   2ffaa9a015a06cb8a3a7adc9178dcae6
#
_cell.length_a   1.000
_cell.length_b   1.000
_cell.length_c   1.000
_cell.angle_alpha   90.00
_cell.angle_beta   90.00
_cell.angle_gamma   90.00
#
_symmetry.space_group_name_H-M   'P 1'
#
loop_
_entity.id
_entity.type
_entity.pdbx_description
1 polymer ?
#
loop_
_entity_poly.entity_id
_entity_poly.type
_entity_poly.pdbx_seq_one_letter_code
_entity_poly.pdbx_strand_id
1 'polypeptide(L)'
;MRTGNPVLNSRAFENFGLQPRDLAAENAQVTTMTVTGTANRTMFLLALAFCSACFTWSRTFNAVAAEAGSGAAMPWVFGGLIVGFITAIVICFKQTWSPMLAPVYALAEGLFLGGMSASVVAQYPGIVIQAVGAAFGTRAALLLCYQSGLIRAT
;
A
#
# COMPACT_ATOMS: atom_id res chain seq x y z
N MET A 1 18.23 -31.82 -20.25
CA MET A 1 17.37 -32.67 -19.39
C MET A 1 16.05 -32.88 -20.10
N ARG A 2 15.67 -34.11 -20.42
CA ARG A 2 14.36 -34.45 -21.02
C ARG A 2 13.32 -34.44 -19.91
N THR A 3 12.48 -33.41 -19.87
CA THR A 3 11.31 -33.41 -19.00
C THR A 3 10.30 -34.44 -19.52
N GLY A 4 9.94 -35.41 -18.67
CA GLY A 4 9.00 -36.46 -19.01
C GLY A 4 7.53 -36.03 -19.16
N ASN A 5 7.25 -34.74 -19.21
CA ASN A 5 5.93 -34.20 -19.38
C ASN A 5 5.67 -33.90 -20.88
N PRO A 6 4.76 -34.61 -21.54
CA PRO A 6 4.48 -34.46 -22.97
C PRO A 6 3.93 -33.06 -23.33
N VAL A 7 3.38 -32.33 -22.39
CA VAL A 7 2.86 -30.97 -22.59
C VAL A 7 3.99 -29.92 -22.68
N LEU A 8 5.18 -30.22 -22.15
CA LEU A 8 6.36 -29.34 -22.17
C LEU A 8 7.36 -29.73 -23.27
N ASN A 9 6.94 -30.48 -24.25
CA ASN A 9 7.79 -30.84 -25.39
C ASN A 9 7.86 -29.66 -26.37
N SER A 10 9.05 -29.28 -26.80
CA SER A 10 9.30 -28.21 -27.77
C SER A 10 8.47 -28.34 -29.06
N ARG A 11 8.17 -29.59 -29.48
CA ARG A 11 7.30 -29.88 -30.64
C ARG A 11 5.83 -29.48 -30.43
N ALA A 12 5.33 -29.46 -29.20
CA ALA A 12 3.96 -29.01 -28.92
C ALA A 12 3.81 -27.50 -29.15
N PHE A 13 4.88 -26.72 -28.88
CA PHE A 13 4.88 -25.29 -29.11
C PHE A 13 5.07 -24.90 -30.58
N GLU A 14 5.80 -25.68 -31.38
CA GLU A 14 5.93 -25.48 -32.83
C GLU A 14 4.59 -25.60 -33.54
N ASN A 15 3.73 -26.53 -33.11
CA ASN A 15 2.39 -26.73 -33.68
C ASN A 15 1.40 -25.60 -33.39
N PHE A 16 1.65 -24.75 -32.40
CA PHE A 16 0.86 -23.56 -32.09
C PHE A 16 1.34 -22.31 -32.81
N GLY A 17 2.37 -22.40 -33.69
CA GLY A 17 2.91 -21.24 -34.42
C GLY A 17 3.66 -20.24 -33.55
N LEU A 18 3.89 -20.57 -32.29
CA LEU A 18 4.65 -19.74 -31.37
C LEU A 18 6.12 -20.20 -31.40
N GLN A 19 6.99 -19.35 -31.91
CA GLN A 19 8.43 -19.62 -31.84
C GLN A 19 8.90 -19.49 -30.38
N PRO A 20 9.90 -20.31 -29.95
CA PRO A 20 10.49 -20.20 -28.61
C PRO A 20 11.03 -18.80 -28.29
N ARG A 21 11.34 -18.01 -29.31
CA ARG A 21 11.81 -16.64 -29.21
C ARG A 21 10.69 -15.65 -28.80
N ASP A 22 9.47 -15.91 -29.27
CA ASP A 22 8.29 -15.09 -28.94
C ASP A 22 7.85 -15.33 -27.50
N LEU A 23 7.91 -16.58 -27.04
CA LEU A 23 7.67 -16.95 -25.65
C LEU A 23 8.73 -16.38 -24.69
N ALA A 24 9.98 -16.29 -25.14
CA ALA A 24 11.05 -15.66 -24.36
C ALA A 24 10.88 -14.14 -24.30
N ALA A 25 10.40 -13.51 -25.39
CA ALA A 25 10.13 -12.07 -25.43
C ALA A 25 8.88 -11.71 -24.62
N GLU A 26 7.83 -12.54 -24.68
CA GLU A 26 6.61 -12.37 -23.89
C GLU A 26 6.89 -12.61 -22.39
N ASN A 27 7.68 -13.61 -22.04
CA ASN A 27 8.14 -13.84 -20.67
C ASN A 27 9.13 -12.75 -20.16
N ALA A 28 9.84 -12.08 -21.06
CA ALA A 28 10.67 -10.92 -20.69
C ALA A 28 9.83 -9.67 -20.41
N GLN A 29 8.60 -9.60 -20.94
CA GLN A 29 7.63 -8.53 -20.61
C GLN A 29 6.73 -8.88 -19.42
N VAL A 30 6.65 -10.12 -19.00
CA VAL A 30 6.12 -10.47 -17.69
C VAL A 30 7.17 -9.97 -16.69
N THR A 31 7.03 -8.70 -16.30
CA THR A 31 7.78 -8.11 -15.19
C THR A 31 7.56 -9.02 -13.98
N THR A 32 8.48 -9.94 -13.77
CA THR A 32 8.55 -10.72 -12.54
C THR A 32 8.57 -9.70 -11.42
N MET A 33 7.51 -9.69 -10.59
CA MET A 33 7.46 -8.83 -9.43
C MET A 33 8.64 -9.19 -8.53
N THR A 34 9.71 -8.42 -8.62
CA THR A 34 10.84 -8.59 -7.71
C THR A 34 10.41 -8.13 -6.33
N VAL A 35 10.79 -8.86 -5.30
CA VAL A 35 10.52 -8.50 -3.89
C VAL A 35 10.93 -7.06 -3.61
N THR A 36 12.08 -6.64 -4.14
CA THR A 36 12.59 -5.27 -4.05
C THR A 36 11.66 -4.24 -4.71
N GLY A 37 11.11 -4.56 -5.89
CA GLY A 37 10.18 -3.66 -6.59
C GLY A 37 8.86 -3.49 -5.83
N THR A 38 8.36 -4.57 -5.23
CA THR A 38 7.16 -4.53 -4.39
C THR A 38 7.42 -3.74 -3.12
N ALA A 39 8.54 -3.99 -2.44
CA ALA A 39 8.93 -3.26 -1.24
C ALA A 39 9.05 -1.75 -1.49
N ASN A 40 9.65 -1.34 -2.62
CA ASN A 40 9.79 0.07 -2.99
C ASN A 40 8.43 0.75 -3.21
N ARG A 41 7.51 0.09 -3.90
CA ARG A 41 6.15 0.61 -4.13
C ARG A 41 5.38 0.74 -2.81
N THR A 42 5.49 -0.27 -1.94
CA THR A 42 4.85 -0.26 -0.62
C THR A 42 5.44 0.82 0.28
N MET A 43 6.75 1.04 0.24
CA MET A 43 7.42 2.13 0.98
C MET A 43 6.91 3.49 0.52
N PHE A 44 6.77 3.70 -0.79
CA PHE A 44 6.23 4.95 -1.35
C PHE A 44 4.78 5.20 -0.88
N LEU A 45 3.91 4.17 -0.92
CA LEU A 45 2.53 4.27 -0.45
C LEU A 45 2.46 4.55 1.06
N LEU A 46 3.34 3.90 1.83
CA LEU A 46 3.44 4.13 3.28
C LEU A 46 3.87 5.58 3.60
N ALA A 47 4.86 6.10 2.87
CA ALA A 47 5.30 7.48 3.02
C ALA A 47 4.17 8.47 2.67
N LEU A 48 3.40 8.18 1.61
CA LEU A 48 2.27 9.00 1.19
C LEU A 48 1.17 9.01 2.26
N ALA A 49 0.82 7.85 2.82
CA ALA A 49 -0.13 7.73 3.92
C ALA A 49 0.35 8.48 5.18
N PHE A 50 1.64 8.37 5.49
CA PHE A 50 2.23 9.09 6.62
C PHE A 50 2.18 10.61 6.44
N CYS A 51 2.53 11.12 5.27
CA CYS A 51 2.45 12.55 4.95
C CYS A 51 1.01 13.08 5.07
N SER A 52 0.02 12.35 4.54
CA SER A 52 -1.39 12.75 4.65
C SER A 52 -1.88 12.70 6.09
N ALA A 53 -1.45 11.71 6.89
CA ALA A 53 -1.77 11.63 8.31
C ALA A 53 -1.17 12.80 9.11
N CYS A 54 0.09 13.17 8.86
CA CYS A 54 0.73 14.32 9.48
C CYS A 54 0.03 15.65 9.13
N PHE A 55 -0.39 15.78 7.85
CA PHE A 55 -1.13 16.94 7.40
C PHE A 55 -2.46 17.08 8.15
N THR A 56 -3.25 16.01 8.21
CA THR A 56 -4.53 16.00 8.91
C THR A 56 -4.35 16.20 10.41
N TRP A 57 -3.34 15.55 10.99
CA TRP A 57 -2.99 15.74 12.40
C TRP A 57 -2.72 17.21 12.72
N SER A 58 -1.87 17.90 11.96
CA SER A 58 -1.54 19.31 12.22
C SER A 58 -2.76 20.22 12.12
N ARG A 59 -3.67 19.94 11.17
CA ARG A 59 -4.91 20.71 10.99
C ARG A 59 -5.90 20.49 12.13
N THR A 60 -6.15 19.23 12.48
CA THR A 60 -7.11 18.86 13.52
C THR A 60 -6.60 19.16 14.92
N PHE A 61 -5.31 18.97 15.19
CA PHE A 61 -4.71 19.29 16.49
C PHE A 61 -4.82 20.78 16.80
N ASN A 62 -4.50 21.65 15.85
CA ASN A 62 -4.63 23.09 16.01
C ASN A 62 -6.09 23.52 16.21
N ALA A 63 -7.04 22.88 15.54
CA ALA A 63 -8.47 23.17 15.69
C ALA A 63 -9.01 22.69 17.05
N VAL A 64 -8.57 21.54 17.54
CA VAL A 64 -8.92 21.01 18.87
C VAL A 64 -8.31 21.88 19.97
N ALA A 65 -7.06 22.33 19.80
CA ALA A 65 -6.39 23.24 20.73
C ALA A 65 -7.04 24.63 20.80
N ALA A 66 -7.69 25.07 19.71
CA ALA A 66 -8.44 26.33 19.62
C ALA A 66 -9.89 26.23 20.17
N GLU A 67 -10.18 25.26 21.03
CA GLU A 67 -11.52 25.03 21.65
C GLU A 67 -12.65 24.67 20.66
N ALA A 68 -12.34 24.39 19.39
CA ALA A 68 -13.34 23.94 18.42
C ALA A 68 -13.87 22.51 18.68
N GLY A 69 -13.40 21.87 19.75
CA GLY A 69 -13.82 20.55 20.19
C GLY A 69 -13.39 19.41 19.25
N SER A 70 -13.65 18.18 19.67
CA SER A 70 -13.37 16.97 18.88
C SER A 70 -14.14 16.91 17.56
N GLY A 71 -15.17 17.74 17.38
CA GLY A 71 -15.97 17.86 16.16
C GLY A 71 -15.19 18.34 14.93
N ALA A 72 -14.10 19.08 15.12
CA ALA A 72 -13.27 19.59 14.02
C ALA A 72 -12.53 18.46 13.25
N ALA A 73 -12.30 17.31 13.87
CA ALA A 73 -11.70 16.14 13.24
C ALA A 73 -12.71 15.33 12.38
N MET A 74 -13.99 15.39 12.70
CA MET A 74 -15.04 14.56 12.10
C MET A 74 -15.12 14.62 10.57
N PRO A 75 -15.10 15.79 9.91
CA PRO A 75 -15.16 15.84 8.45
C PRO A 75 -13.98 15.14 7.79
N TRP A 76 -12.80 15.21 8.38
CA TRP A 76 -11.60 14.55 7.87
C TRP A 76 -11.66 13.03 8.06
N VAL A 77 -12.16 12.58 9.22
CA VAL A 77 -12.34 11.16 9.53
C VAL A 77 -13.37 10.54 8.61
N PHE A 78 -14.56 11.13 8.51
CA PHE A 78 -15.63 10.61 7.64
C PHE A 78 -15.27 10.73 6.16
N GLY A 79 -14.66 11.82 5.74
CA GLY A 79 -14.20 12.00 4.36
C GLY A 79 -13.18 10.94 3.97
N GLY A 80 -12.14 10.73 4.79
CA GLY A 80 -11.14 9.69 4.56
C GLY A 80 -11.72 8.29 4.56
N LEU A 81 -12.63 7.99 5.50
CA LEU A 81 -13.31 6.70 5.60
C LEU A 81 -14.16 6.39 4.36
N ILE A 82 -15.00 7.33 3.92
CA ILE A 82 -15.89 7.13 2.76
C ILE A 82 -15.06 6.97 1.48
N VAL A 83 -14.09 7.85 1.24
CA VAL A 83 -13.24 7.79 0.06
C VAL A 83 -12.39 6.52 0.07
N GLY A 84 -11.80 6.16 1.22
CA GLY A 84 -11.03 4.92 1.38
C GLY A 84 -11.89 3.69 1.13
N PHE A 85 -13.09 3.64 1.69
CA PHE A 85 -14.02 2.52 1.52
C PHE A 85 -14.46 2.35 0.06
N ILE A 86 -14.86 3.43 -0.60
CA ILE A 86 -15.24 3.39 -2.02
C ILE A 86 -14.07 2.94 -2.88
N THR A 87 -12.87 3.50 -2.63
CA THR A 87 -11.67 3.13 -3.38
C THR A 87 -11.30 1.66 -3.17
N ALA A 88 -11.41 1.14 -1.94
CA ALA A 88 -11.18 -0.27 -1.64
C ALA A 88 -12.14 -1.19 -2.40
N ILE A 89 -13.44 -0.85 -2.43
CA ILE A 89 -14.45 -1.60 -3.19
C ILE A 89 -14.10 -1.60 -4.68
N VAL A 90 -13.76 -0.44 -5.25
CA VAL A 90 -13.40 -0.33 -6.67
C VAL A 90 -12.17 -1.19 -7.00
N ILE A 91 -11.15 -1.19 -6.14
CA ILE A 91 -9.96 -2.03 -6.31
C ILE A 91 -10.31 -3.53 -6.27
N CYS A 92 -11.22 -3.94 -5.37
CA CYS A 92 -11.67 -5.33 -5.28
C CYS A 92 -12.37 -5.80 -6.55
N PHE A 93 -13.21 -4.96 -7.16
CA PHE A 93 -13.94 -5.33 -8.39
C PHE A 93 -13.10 -5.16 -9.66
N LYS A 94 -12.19 -4.21 -9.68
CA LYS A 94 -11.41 -3.87 -10.88
C LYS A 94 -9.91 -3.80 -10.58
N GLN A 95 -9.30 -4.96 -10.44
CA GLN A 95 -7.87 -5.10 -10.09
C GLN A 95 -6.93 -4.39 -11.08
N THR A 96 -7.33 -4.24 -12.34
CA THR A 96 -6.55 -3.55 -13.36
C THR A 96 -6.26 -2.08 -13.00
N TRP A 97 -7.14 -1.44 -12.21
CA TRP A 97 -7.01 -0.05 -11.79
C TRP A 97 -6.27 0.11 -10.45
N SER A 98 -5.92 -1.01 -9.82
CA SER A 98 -5.23 -1.03 -8.53
C SER A 98 -3.98 -0.13 -8.49
N PRO A 99 -3.07 -0.12 -9.48
CA PRO A 99 -1.87 0.71 -9.40
C PRO A 99 -2.15 2.21 -9.36
N MET A 100 -3.27 2.62 -9.98
CA MET A 100 -3.67 4.03 -10.07
C MET A 100 -4.48 4.47 -8.84
N LEU A 101 -5.27 3.56 -8.27
CA LEU A 101 -6.12 3.81 -7.11
C LEU A 101 -5.38 3.60 -5.77
N ALA A 102 -4.29 2.83 -5.75
CA ALA A 102 -3.51 2.59 -4.54
C ALA A 102 -3.00 3.87 -3.86
N PRO A 103 -2.45 4.88 -4.58
CA PRO A 103 -2.04 6.12 -3.94
C PRO A 103 -3.23 6.94 -3.41
N VAL A 104 -4.39 6.90 -4.09
CA VAL A 104 -5.61 7.56 -3.61
C VAL A 104 -6.10 6.90 -2.32
N TYR A 105 -6.09 5.58 -2.27
CA TYR A 105 -6.42 4.82 -1.07
C TYR A 105 -5.48 5.16 0.09
N ALA A 106 -4.16 5.21 -0.17
CA ALA A 106 -3.16 5.55 0.84
C ALA A 106 -3.36 6.95 1.42
N LEU A 107 -3.72 7.93 0.58
CA LEU A 107 -4.05 9.28 1.03
C LEU A 107 -5.32 9.28 1.90
N ALA A 108 -6.39 8.61 1.47
CA ALA A 108 -7.65 8.54 2.21
C ALA A 108 -7.47 7.86 3.58
N GLU A 109 -6.70 6.77 3.61
CA GLU A 109 -6.35 6.07 4.86
C GLU A 109 -5.54 6.97 5.80
N GLY A 110 -4.58 7.72 5.27
CA GLY A 110 -3.80 8.68 6.06
C GLY A 110 -4.66 9.81 6.63
N LEU A 111 -5.60 10.36 5.85
CA LEU A 111 -6.57 11.36 6.34
C LEU A 111 -7.41 10.81 7.49
N PHE A 112 -7.93 9.60 7.34
CA PHE A 112 -8.72 8.93 8.37
C PHE A 112 -7.90 8.69 9.64
N LEU A 113 -6.71 8.09 9.52
CA LEU A 113 -5.83 7.80 10.64
C LEU A 113 -5.36 9.07 11.35
N GLY A 114 -4.99 10.11 10.59
CA GLY A 114 -4.56 11.40 11.15
C GLY A 114 -5.67 12.08 11.94
N GLY A 115 -6.90 12.13 11.41
CA GLY A 115 -8.04 12.72 12.09
C GLY A 115 -8.48 11.93 13.33
N MET A 116 -8.51 10.61 13.22
CA MET A 116 -8.85 9.73 14.34
C MET A 116 -7.79 9.82 15.46
N SER A 117 -6.51 9.80 15.10
CA SER A 117 -5.42 9.95 16.06
C SER A 117 -5.48 11.28 16.79
N ALA A 118 -5.78 12.38 16.10
CA ALA A 118 -5.90 13.70 16.72
C ALA A 118 -7.06 13.77 17.73
N SER A 119 -8.19 13.13 17.44
CA SER A 119 -9.34 13.08 18.35
C SER A 119 -9.05 12.27 19.62
N VAL A 120 -8.28 11.19 19.49
CA VAL A 120 -7.94 10.29 20.62
C VAL A 120 -6.86 10.93 21.51
N VAL A 121 -5.90 11.67 20.95
CA VAL A 121 -4.86 12.36 21.73
C VAL A 121 -5.45 13.35 22.74
N ALA A 122 -6.57 13.96 22.38
CA ALA A 122 -7.25 14.90 23.30
C ALA A 122 -7.70 14.19 24.60
N GLN A 123 -7.99 12.90 24.54
CA GLN A 123 -8.42 12.10 25.69
C GLN A 123 -7.27 11.32 26.33
N TYR A 124 -6.32 10.84 25.52
CA TYR A 124 -5.20 9.99 25.95
C TYR A 124 -3.86 10.48 25.39
N PRO A 125 -3.28 11.53 25.94
CA PRO A 125 -2.00 12.07 25.49
C PRO A 125 -0.89 11.04 25.66
N GLY A 126 -0.12 10.81 24.59
CA GLY A 126 1.06 9.93 24.59
C GLY A 126 0.82 8.53 24.02
N ILE A 127 -0.30 7.90 24.28
CA ILE A 127 -0.59 6.51 23.80
C ILE A 127 -0.64 6.44 22.26
N VAL A 128 -1.23 7.44 21.64
CA VAL A 128 -1.39 7.48 20.18
C VAL A 128 -0.04 7.59 19.48
N ILE A 129 0.87 8.42 19.98
CA ILE A 129 2.21 8.59 19.40
C ILE A 129 2.99 7.28 19.48
N GLN A 130 2.88 6.56 20.60
CA GLN A 130 3.52 5.27 20.77
C GLN A 130 2.93 4.22 19.82
N ALA A 131 1.60 4.15 19.68
CA ALA A 131 0.92 3.19 18.82
C ALA A 131 1.22 3.46 17.33
N VAL A 132 1.14 4.70 16.89
CA VAL A 132 1.43 5.11 15.51
C VAL A 132 2.91 4.87 15.20
N GLY A 133 3.81 5.28 16.09
CA GLY A 133 5.25 5.08 15.96
C GLY A 133 5.61 3.60 15.86
N ALA A 134 5.01 2.74 16.70
CA ALA A 134 5.22 1.30 16.66
C ALA A 134 4.69 0.69 15.35
N ALA A 135 3.49 1.06 14.91
CA ALA A 135 2.88 0.51 13.70
C ALA A 135 3.66 0.90 12.43
N PHE A 136 3.97 2.18 12.26
CA PHE A 136 4.76 2.65 11.11
C PHE A 136 6.21 2.18 11.19
N GLY A 137 6.83 2.22 12.38
CA GLY A 137 8.19 1.75 12.61
C GLY A 137 8.36 0.28 12.27
N THR A 138 7.44 -0.57 12.71
CA THR A 138 7.46 -2.02 12.40
C THR A 138 7.31 -2.28 10.90
N ARG A 139 6.37 -1.60 10.24
CA ARG A 139 6.17 -1.74 8.79
C ARG A 139 7.39 -1.25 8.01
N ALA A 140 7.94 -0.10 8.37
CA ALA A 140 9.13 0.45 7.75
C ALA A 140 10.35 -0.47 7.96
N ALA A 141 10.56 -0.98 9.18
CA ALA A 141 11.62 -1.91 9.49
C ALA A 141 11.52 -3.21 8.68
N LEU A 142 10.33 -3.80 8.58
CA LEU A 142 10.08 -4.97 7.75
C LEU A 142 10.40 -4.70 6.27
N LEU A 143 9.94 -3.57 5.73
CA LEU A 143 10.21 -3.21 4.34
C LEU A 143 11.71 -3.00 4.08
N LEU A 144 12.43 -2.36 5.00
CA LEU A 144 13.88 -2.21 4.93
C LEU A 144 14.62 -3.56 5.00
N CYS A 145 14.16 -4.47 5.86
CA CYS A 145 14.71 -5.82 5.93
C CYS A 145 14.48 -6.61 4.64
N TYR A 146 13.33 -6.47 3.99
CA TYR A 146 13.08 -7.07 2.67
C TYR A 146 13.92 -6.42 1.58
N GLN A 147 14.06 -5.10 1.61
CA GLN A 147 14.85 -4.37 0.62
C GLN A 147 16.36 -4.65 0.73
N SER A 148 16.86 -4.80 1.96
CA SER A 148 18.26 -5.15 2.23
C SER A 148 18.60 -6.63 1.98
N GLY A 149 17.59 -7.47 1.70
CA GLY A 149 17.77 -8.89 1.44
C GLY A 149 18.10 -9.72 2.69
N LEU A 150 17.97 -9.14 3.89
CA LEU A 150 18.19 -9.84 5.16
C LEU A 150 17.16 -10.95 5.38
N ILE A 151 15.91 -10.71 4.93
CA ILE A 151 14.83 -11.70 5.00
C ILE A 151 14.50 -12.10 3.57
N ARG A 152 14.74 -13.37 3.23
CA ARG A 152 14.30 -13.95 1.96
C ARG A 152 12.88 -14.49 2.17
N ALA A 153 11.94 -13.99 1.37
CA ALA A 153 10.63 -14.64 1.26
C ALA A 153 10.84 -16.00 0.57
N THR A 154 10.70 -17.05 1.32
CA THR A 154 10.67 -18.44 0.84
C THR A 154 9.25 -18.82 0.49
#